data_d7518334e5894e646348a52d886a7029
#
_entry.id   d7518334e5894e646348a52d886a7029
#
_cell.length_a   1.000
_cell.length_b   1.000
_cell.length_c   1.000
_cell.angle_alpha   90.00
_cell.angle_beta   90.00
_cell.angle_gamma   90.00
#
_symmetry.space_group_name_H-M   'P 1'
#
loop_
_entity.id
_entity.type
_entity.pdbx_description
1 polymer ?
#
loop_
_entity_poly.entity_id
_entity_poly.type
_entity_poly.pdbx_seq_one_letter_code
_entity_poly.pdbx_strand_id
1 'polypeptide(L)'
;MALTSQQQAIQNQIDGFDSNTGTQVLLSTLLRAIDAGDIRQGYTDSAAFPTNDSDFIGFIGYDEFDSSLRYIGRDLDIHKIDSATASVVSSGPKPVQQGTSYGYRSGGRAPAQSNIIDKYSYTSDGNATDVGDLTGPYYGRNQGASSTTDGYNFGGYFTPPGGSWYNGIEKYSFASDGNATDGGDLSTPSFGEGGGHQSATHGYASGGTRPPAAPTSNTIDKFPFADDGDATDVGDMLYTGRFGGGNGSDTHGYTFGGQDPSDPDSYVNQINKFSFATDGNATDVGDMLVKGRFYASHQQSLTAGFISGYEKRAPGTGIQNTIETFPFSSDANSTDHADLNVTKQYANGNSSTTHAYSHGGQTPLVINNIEKFSTSSATNGTDVGDLTTTTYMSGGAMY
;
A
#
# COMPACT_ATOMS: atom_id res chain seq x y z
N MET A 1 8.65 47.10 -20.63
CA MET A 1 9.06 47.37 -19.25
C MET A 1 10.39 46.66 -19.01
N ALA A 2 11.29 47.25 -18.26
CA ALA A 2 12.51 46.51 -17.85
C ALA A 2 12.12 45.38 -16.89
N LEU A 3 12.71 44.20 -17.07
CA LEU A 3 12.48 43.06 -16.19
C LEU A 3 12.97 43.42 -14.78
N THR A 4 12.25 42.95 -13.77
CA THR A 4 12.75 42.98 -12.40
C THR A 4 13.99 42.10 -12.28
N SER A 5 14.76 42.26 -11.21
CA SER A 5 15.97 41.42 -10.99
C SER A 5 15.67 39.92 -10.95
N GLN A 6 14.48 39.52 -10.47
CA GLN A 6 14.03 38.12 -10.45
C GLN A 6 13.62 37.63 -11.83
N GLN A 7 12.87 38.43 -12.57
CA GLN A 7 12.51 38.13 -13.95
C GLN A 7 13.76 37.99 -14.83
N GLN A 8 14.77 38.84 -14.59
CA GLN A 8 16.04 38.76 -15.29
C GLN A 8 16.82 37.49 -14.93
N ALA A 9 16.78 37.04 -13.66
CA ALA A 9 17.42 35.80 -13.25
C ALA A 9 16.74 34.58 -13.91
N ILE A 10 15.41 34.55 -13.97
CA ILE A 10 14.65 33.50 -14.67
C ILE A 10 14.94 33.56 -16.17
N GLN A 11 14.98 34.75 -16.77
CA GLN A 11 15.30 34.91 -18.18
C GLN A 11 16.71 34.40 -18.51
N ASN A 12 17.69 34.69 -17.65
CA ASN A 12 19.05 34.20 -17.81
C ASN A 12 19.13 32.66 -17.71
N GLN A 13 18.29 32.05 -16.87
CA GLN A 13 18.18 30.59 -16.82
C GLN A 13 17.54 30.04 -18.10
N ILE A 14 16.47 30.66 -18.61
CA ILE A 14 15.84 30.28 -19.90
C ILE A 14 16.88 30.35 -21.02
N ASP A 15 17.64 31.42 -21.08
CA ASP A 15 18.65 31.67 -22.12
C ASP A 15 19.87 30.73 -21.99
N GLY A 16 20.17 30.26 -20.78
CA GLY A 16 21.24 29.31 -20.49
C GLY A 16 20.92 27.84 -20.77
N PHE A 17 19.62 27.52 -20.96
CA PHE A 17 19.21 26.18 -21.34
C PHE A 17 19.39 25.94 -22.82
N ASP A 18 20.45 25.26 -23.21
CA ASP A 18 20.69 24.89 -24.58
C ASP A 18 19.73 23.76 -25.02
N SER A 19 18.85 24.09 -25.93
CA SER A 19 18.05 23.19 -26.79
C SER A 19 16.90 22.34 -26.18
N ASN A 20 16.49 22.49 -24.95
CA ASN A 20 15.29 21.76 -24.46
C ASN A 20 14.03 22.64 -24.58
N THR A 21 13.35 22.53 -25.71
CA THR A 21 12.18 23.37 -26.09
C THR A 21 11.05 23.29 -25.04
N GLY A 22 10.85 22.15 -24.40
CA GLY A 22 9.81 21.96 -23.36
C GLY A 22 10.10 22.77 -22.10
N THR A 23 11.32 22.77 -21.64
CA THR A 23 11.76 23.53 -20.46
C THR A 23 11.71 25.04 -20.70
N GLN A 24 12.11 25.49 -21.87
CA GLN A 24 12.01 26.92 -22.26
C GLN A 24 10.57 27.40 -22.28
N VAL A 25 9.63 26.58 -22.79
CA VAL A 25 8.20 26.90 -22.80
C VAL A 25 7.66 27.01 -21.36
N LEU A 26 8.04 26.10 -20.49
CA LEU A 26 7.60 26.12 -19.09
C LEU A 26 8.12 27.35 -18.34
N LEU A 27 9.42 27.65 -18.46
CA LEU A 27 10.05 28.82 -17.85
C LEU A 27 9.47 30.13 -18.39
N SER A 28 9.19 30.21 -19.69
CA SER A 28 8.54 31.37 -20.30
C SER A 28 7.09 31.54 -19.83
N THR A 29 6.38 30.45 -19.56
CA THR A 29 5.04 30.47 -19.00
C THR A 29 5.07 30.96 -17.55
N LEU A 30 6.04 30.49 -16.74
CA LEU A 30 6.26 30.95 -15.38
C LEU A 30 6.59 32.45 -15.34
N LEU A 31 7.45 32.91 -16.24
CA LEU A 31 7.80 34.33 -16.37
C LEU A 31 6.57 35.19 -16.68
N ARG A 32 5.68 34.72 -17.57
CA ARG A 32 4.41 35.39 -17.87
C ARG A 32 3.46 35.43 -16.68
N ALA A 33 3.39 34.34 -15.89
CA ALA A 33 2.58 34.30 -14.69
C ALA A 33 3.09 35.28 -13.61
N ILE A 34 4.41 35.45 -13.48
CA ILE A 34 5.01 36.48 -12.62
C ILE A 34 4.67 37.89 -13.12
N ASP A 35 4.75 38.12 -14.42
CA ASP A 35 4.39 39.42 -15.05
C ASP A 35 2.91 39.76 -14.90
N ALA A 36 2.02 38.77 -14.96
CA ALA A 36 0.59 38.93 -14.76
C ALA A 36 0.21 39.16 -13.28
N GLY A 37 1.15 38.99 -12.35
CA GLY A 37 0.89 39.09 -10.92
C GLY A 37 0.21 37.86 -10.32
N ASP A 38 0.13 36.76 -11.07
CA ASP A 38 -0.47 35.49 -10.64
C ASP A 38 0.44 34.75 -9.64
N ILE A 39 1.73 35.12 -9.60
CA ILE A 39 2.70 34.62 -8.64
C ILE A 39 3.19 35.78 -7.79
N ARG A 40 3.10 35.68 -6.49
CA ARG A 40 3.55 36.73 -5.57
C ARG A 40 5.06 36.92 -5.65
N GLN A 41 5.48 38.16 -5.87
CA GLN A 41 6.87 38.57 -5.82
C GLN A 41 7.31 38.69 -4.36
N GLY A 42 8.08 37.75 -3.88
CA GLY A 42 8.54 37.78 -2.49
C GLY A 42 9.94 37.19 -2.27
N TYR A 43 10.52 36.64 -3.30
CA TYR A 43 11.81 35.97 -3.18
C TYR A 43 12.97 36.86 -3.55
N THR A 44 13.78 37.16 -2.59
CA THR A 44 15.06 37.87 -2.80
C THR A 44 16.28 36.97 -2.56
N ASP A 45 16.07 35.74 -2.11
CA ASP A 45 17.16 34.82 -1.81
C ASP A 45 16.76 33.38 -2.21
N SER A 46 17.63 32.72 -2.99
CA SER A 46 17.42 31.34 -3.48
C SER A 46 17.48 30.28 -2.36
N ALA A 47 17.83 30.65 -1.15
CA ALA A 47 17.95 29.73 -0.01
C ALA A 47 16.79 29.76 0.97
N ALA A 48 15.83 30.68 0.83
CA ALA A 48 14.74 30.83 1.79
C ALA A 48 13.39 30.85 1.10
N PHE A 49 12.67 29.73 1.16
CA PHE A 49 11.29 29.62 0.67
C PHE A 49 10.29 29.85 1.81
N PRO A 50 9.20 30.65 1.62
CA PRO A 50 8.18 30.77 2.64
C PRO A 50 7.44 29.45 2.81
N THR A 51 7.48 28.93 4.02
CA THR A 51 6.83 27.67 4.40
C THR A 51 5.34 27.83 4.69
N ASN A 52 4.76 29.06 4.64
CA ASN A 52 3.41 29.32 5.13
C ASN A 52 2.54 30.21 4.22
N ASP A 53 2.84 30.38 2.94
CA ASP A 53 1.97 31.12 2.03
C ASP A 53 1.14 30.13 1.18
N SER A 54 -0.14 29.98 1.50
CA SER A 54 -1.07 29.06 0.84
C SER A 54 -1.30 29.34 -0.65
N ASP A 55 -0.87 30.51 -1.13
CA ASP A 55 -1.06 30.94 -2.52
C ASP A 55 0.20 30.78 -3.36
N PHE A 56 1.30 30.29 -2.77
CA PHE A 56 2.56 30.19 -3.44
C PHE A 56 2.67 28.93 -4.31
N ILE A 57 2.82 29.13 -5.59
CA ILE A 57 3.33 28.13 -6.53
C ILE A 57 4.74 28.59 -6.87
N GLY A 58 5.74 28.02 -6.20
CA GLY A 58 7.11 28.47 -6.30
C GLY A 58 7.98 27.59 -7.16
N PHE A 59 8.84 28.22 -7.93
CA PHE A 59 9.99 27.58 -8.56
C PHE A 59 11.17 27.60 -7.58
N ILE A 60 11.82 26.46 -7.34
CA ILE A 60 12.89 26.37 -6.35
C ILE A 60 14.26 26.41 -6.99
N GLY A 61 14.43 25.84 -8.16
CA GLY A 61 15.72 25.82 -8.82
C GLY A 61 16.04 24.51 -9.53
N TYR A 62 17.24 24.45 -9.99
CA TYR A 62 17.83 23.33 -10.70
C TYR A 62 18.55 22.42 -9.71
N ASP A 63 18.23 21.15 -9.72
CA ASP A 63 18.95 20.15 -8.94
C ASP A 63 20.17 19.69 -9.76
N GLU A 64 21.35 20.11 -9.33
CA GLU A 64 22.61 19.75 -10.00
C GLU A 64 22.92 18.26 -9.90
N PHE A 65 22.31 17.55 -8.95
CA PHE A 65 22.61 16.14 -8.72
C PHE A 65 21.99 15.23 -9.77
N ASP A 66 20.77 15.53 -10.22
CA ASP A 66 20.07 14.73 -11.24
C ASP A 66 19.68 15.54 -12.47
N SER A 67 20.19 16.74 -12.61
CA SER A 67 19.95 17.66 -13.73
C SER A 67 18.46 17.94 -13.96
N SER A 68 17.67 18.05 -12.89
CA SER A 68 16.24 18.29 -12.98
C SER A 68 15.81 19.65 -12.44
N LEU A 69 14.75 20.19 -13.02
CA LEU A 69 14.03 21.32 -12.47
C LEU A 69 13.06 20.84 -11.39
N ARG A 70 12.98 21.58 -10.29
CA ARG A 70 12.09 21.29 -9.18
C ARG A 70 11.31 22.53 -8.78
N TYR A 71 10.11 22.33 -8.25
CA TYR A 71 9.27 23.38 -7.69
C TYR A 71 8.66 22.94 -6.36
N ILE A 72 8.28 23.88 -5.51
CA ILE A 72 7.46 23.59 -4.33
C ILE A 72 5.99 23.81 -4.69
N GLY A 73 5.19 22.74 -4.57
CA GLY A 73 3.75 22.80 -4.69
C GLY A 73 3.08 23.40 -3.45
N ARG A 74 1.75 23.57 -3.53
CA ARG A 74 0.93 24.03 -2.37
C ARG A 74 0.93 23.05 -1.20
N ASP A 75 1.28 21.80 -1.44
CA ASP A 75 1.46 20.73 -0.45
C ASP A 75 2.80 20.77 0.27
N LEU A 76 3.65 21.75 -0.03
CA LEU A 76 5.01 21.91 0.48
C LEU A 76 6.00 20.82 0.03
N ASP A 77 5.62 19.96 -0.90
CA ASP A 77 6.51 18.95 -1.47
C ASP A 77 7.37 19.50 -2.61
N ILE A 78 8.58 18.97 -2.72
CA ILE A 78 9.49 19.28 -3.83
C ILE A 78 9.16 18.38 -5.01
N HIS A 79 8.68 18.97 -6.08
CA HIS A 79 8.29 18.25 -7.29
C HIS A 79 9.36 18.35 -8.36
N LYS A 80 9.65 17.20 -8.99
CA LYS A 80 10.51 17.12 -10.16
C LYS A 80 9.69 17.46 -11.42
N ILE A 81 10.22 18.34 -12.25
CA ILE A 81 9.66 18.58 -13.58
C ILE A 81 10.32 17.60 -14.54
N ASP A 82 9.59 16.59 -14.98
CA ASP A 82 10.07 15.67 -16.00
C ASP A 82 9.96 16.34 -17.38
N SER A 83 11.10 16.43 -18.06
CA SER A 83 11.21 17.07 -19.37
C SER A 83 10.55 16.29 -20.52
N ALA A 84 10.15 15.04 -20.29
CA ALA A 84 9.56 14.19 -21.33
C ALA A 84 8.05 14.37 -21.48
N THR A 85 7.37 14.78 -20.41
CA THR A 85 5.93 15.10 -20.43
C THR A 85 5.68 16.19 -19.40
N ALA A 86 5.40 17.40 -19.83
CA ALA A 86 4.95 18.49 -18.96
C ALA A 86 3.52 18.21 -18.45
N SER A 87 3.29 17.09 -17.84
CA SER A 87 2.13 16.84 -17.01
C SER A 87 2.49 17.31 -15.61
N VAL A 88 1.82 18.33 -15.14
CA VAL A 88 1.73 18.60 -13.70
C VAL A 88 1.17 17.31 -13.10
N VAL A 89 2.03 16.50 -12.54
CA VAL A 89 1.56 15.42 -11.69
C VAL A 89 0.96 16.12 -10.49
N SER A 90 -0.34 16.24 -10.47
CA SER A 90 -1.08 16.69 -9.31
C SER A 90 -0.64 15.80 -8.14
N SER A 91 0.15 16.35 -7.27
CA SER A 91 0.49 15.69 -6.02
C SER A 91 -0.62 15.99 -5.01
N GLY A 92 -1.74 15.35 -5.19
CA GLY A 92 -2.55 15.01 -4.04
C GLY A 92 -1.68 14.15 -3.08
N PRO A 93 -2.10 13.96 -1.84
CA PRO A 93 -1.39 13.08 -0.92
C PRO A 93 -1.11 11.76 -1.62
N LYS A 94 0.18 11.34 -1.66
CA LYS A 94 0.53 10.08 -2.30
C LYS A 94 0.04 8.92 -1.44
N PRO A 95 -0.46 7.85 -2.04
CA PRO A 95 -0.80 6.65 -1.30
C PRO A 95 0.44 6.14 -0.55
N VAL A 96 0.24 5.63 0.65
CA VAL A 96 1.29 4.92 1.37
C VAL A 96 1.37 3.51 0.80
N GLN A 97 2.07 3.34 -0.30
CA GLN A 97 2.30 2.01 -0.88
C GLN A 97 3.58 1.35 -0.35
N GLN A 98 4.43 2.13 0.28
CA GLN A 98 5.68 1.68 0.89
C GLN A 98 5.96 2.52 2.14
N GLY A 99 6.29 1.85 3.24
CA GLY A 99 6.73 2.54 4.47
C GLY A 99 8.16 3.04 4.36
N THR A 100 8.51 3.99 5.19
CA THR A 100 9.87 4.54 5.27
C THR A 100 10.59 4.12 6.54
N SER A 101 9.87 3.84 7.61
CA SER A 101 10.42 3.67 8.95
C SER A 101 10.08 2.36 9.61
N TYR A 102 8.82 1.94 9.55
CA TYR A 102 8.33 0.80 10.32
C TYR A 102 7.29 -0.03 9.57
N GLY A 103 7.31 -1.35 9.82
CA GLY A 103 6.23 -2.26 9.52
C GLY A 103 5.46 -2.63 10.77
N TYR A 104 4.18 -2.87 10.62
CA TYR A 104 3.27 -3.27 11.70
C TYR A 104 2.57 -4.57 11.36
N ARG A 105 2.35 -5.39 12.40
CA ARG A 105 1.49 -6.57 12.36
C ARG A 105 0.43 -6.42 13.44
N SER A 106 -0.82 -6.68 13.12
CA SER A 106 -1.92 -6.54 14.08
C SER A 106 -2.82 -7.78 14.08
N GLY A 107 -3.26 -8.18 15.29
CA GLY A 107 -4.15 -9.31 15.49
C GLY A 107 -3.52 -10.66 15.14
N GLY A 108 -4.34 -11.59 14.63
CA GLY A 108 -3.91 -12.92 14.24
C GLY A 108 -4.18 -14.01 15.29
N ARG A 109 -3.60 -15.20 15.04
CA ARG A 109 -3.82 -16.37 15.90
C ARG A 109 -2.55 -17.18 16.09
N ALA A 110 -2.22 -17.55 17.32
CA ALA A 110 -1.45 -18.74 17.74
C ALA A 110 -1.05 -18.69 19.22
N PRO A 111 -1.27 -19.73 19.99
CA PRO A 111 -2.29 -20.77 19.84
C PRO A 111 -3.71 -20.25 20.08
N ALA A 112 -3.82 -19.07 20.71
CA ALA A 112 -5.06 -18.32 20.92
C ALA A 112 -5.15 -17.13 19.95
N GLN A 113 -6.28 -16.46 19.94
CA GLN A 113 -6.44 -15.19 19.25
C GLN A 113 -5.60 -14.12 19.94
N SER A 114 -5.08 -13.19 19.14
CA SER A 114 -4.23 -12.10 19.60
C SER A 114 -4.83 -10.76 19.20
N ASN A 115 -4.69 -9.77 20.06
CA ASN A 115 -4.98 -8.37 19.79
C ASN A 115 -3.69 -7.51 19.66
N ILE A 116 -2.53 -8.11 19.81
CA ILE A 116 -1.24 -7.42 19.82
C ILE A 116 -1.01 -6.66 18.50
N ILE A 117 -0.48 -5.46 18.61
CA ILE A 117 0.09 -4.69 17.53
C ILE A 117 1.61 -4.70 17.69
N ASP A 118 2.29 -5.45 16.82
CA ASP A 118 3.74 -5.48 16.73
C ASP A 118 4.26 -4.44 15.76
N LYS A 119 5.40 -3.82 16.10
CA LYS A 119 6.12 -2.85 15.30
C LYS A 119 7.58 -3.28 15.11
N TYR A 120 8.08 -3.26 13.89
CA TYR A 120 9.48 -3.57 13.58
C TYR A 120 10.07 -2.54 12.61
N SER A 121 11.40 -2.33 12.69
CA SER A 121 12.09 -1.30 11.92
C SER A 121 12.42 -1.75 10.49
N TYR A 122 12.31 -0.83 9.54
CA TYR A 122 12.81 -0.98 8.18
C TYR A 122 14.27 -0.52 8.01
N THR A 123 14.76 0.29 8.95
CA THR A 123 16.11 0.87 8.88
C THR A 123 17.16 0.04 9.62
N SER A 124 16.72 -0.86 10.49
CA SER A 124 17.60 -1.78 11.20
C SER A 124 16.90 -3.14 11.35
N ASP A 125 17.62 -4.21 11.04
CA ASP A 125 17.12 -5.55 11.28
C ASP A 125 17.01 -5.83 12.80
N GLY A 126 16.02 -6.60 13.21
CA GLY A 126 15.78 -6.94 14.63
C GLY A 126 14.34 -7.34 14.92
N ASN A 127 14.11 -7.77 16.13
CA ASN A 127 12.81 -8.23 16.59
C ASN A 127 11.80 -7.08 16.68
N ALA A 128 10.54 -7.43 16.50
CA ALA A 128 9.43 -6.51 16.72
C ALA A 128 9.24 -6.22 18.22
N THR A 129 8.57 -5.11 18.49
CA THR A 129 8.13 -4.72 19.83
C THR A 129 6.60 -4.62 19.85
N ASP A 130 5.99 -5.05 20.95
CA ASP A 130 4.58 -4.80 21.23
C ASP A 130 4.38 -3.31 21.52
N VAL A 131 3.51 -2.66 20.76
CA VAL A 131 3.26 -1.21 20.87
C VAL A 131 1.82 -0.88 21.19
N GLY A 132 0.95 -1.88 21.32
CA GLY A 132 -0.46 -1.69 21.67
C GLY A 132 -1.34 -2.86 21.27
N ASP A 133 -2.62 -2.69 21.51
CA ASP A 133 -3.63 -3.72 21.30
C ASP A 133 -4.75 -3.23 20.39
N LEU A 134 -5.30 -4.12 19.56
CA LEU A 134 -6.62 -3.97 18.96
C LEU A 134 -7.69 -3.96 20.07
N THR A 135 -8.88 -3.44 19.79
CA THR A 135 -9.98 -3.34 20.76
C THR A 135 -10.48 -4.70 21.23
N GLY A 136 -10.21 -5.75 20.47
CA GLY A 136 -10.51 -7.13 20.85
C GLY A 136 -9.58 -8.17 20.23
N PRO A 137 -9.54 -9.39 20.78
CA PRO A 137 -8.76 -10.47 20.23
C PRO A 137 -9.47 -11.04 19.01
N TYR A 138 -9.13 -10.52 17.82
CA TYR A 138 -9.73 -10.97 16.58
C TYR A 138 -8.96 -12.15 16.00
N TYR A 139 -9.72 -13.20 15.81
CA TYR A 139 -9.25 -14.41 15.16
C TYR A 139 -8.97 -14.13 13.71
N GLY A 140 -7.71 -14.13 13.39
CA GLY A 140 -7.11 -14.22 12.10
C GLY A 140 -7.89 -13.89 10.84
N ARG A 141 -7.14 -13.63 9.78
CA ARG A 141 -7.65 -13.31 8.46
C ARG A 141 -8.07 -11.86 8.34
N ASN A 142 -7.48 -11.01 9.18
CA ASN A 142 -7.67 -9.58 9.13
C ASN A 142 -7.02 -9.03 7.87
N GLN A 143 -7.64 -8.01 7.33
CA GLN A 143 -7.07 -7.17 6.29
C GLN A 143 -6.46 -5.93 6.93
N GLY A 144 -5.55 -5.28 6.24
CA GLY A 144 -4.94 -4.06 6.71
C GLY A 144 -4.91 -2.98 5.63
N ALA A 145 -4.69 -1.76 6.06
CA ALA A 145 -4.41 -0.62 5.20
C ALA A 145 -3.57 0.41 5.98
N SER A 146 -3.00 1.37 5.28
CA SER A 146 -2.21 2.44 5.87
C SER A 146 -2.58 3.79 5.26
N SER A 147 -2.76 4.78 6.13
CA SER A 147 -2.68 6.19 5.75
C SER A 147 -1.27 6.72 6.02
N THR A 148 -1.05 7.99 5.83
CA THR A 148 0.22 8.65 6.20
C THR A 148 0.43 8.77 7.71
N THR A 149 -0.61 8.58 8.52
CA THR A 149 -0.58 8.80 9.98
C THR A 149 -1.00 7.60 10.80
N ASP A 150 -1.78 6.70 10.21
CA ASP A 150 -2.43 5.63 10.94
C ASP A 150 -2.40 4.31 10.19
N GLY A 151 -2.28 3.22 10.93
CA GLY A 151 -2.54 1.87 10.47
C GLY A 151 -3.98 1.47 10.75
N TYR A 152 -4.53 0.67 9.85
CA TYR A 152 -5.90 0.15 9.95
C TYR A 152 -5.90 -1.36 9.92
N ASN A 153 -6.78 -1.95 10.73
CA ASN A 153 -7.08 -3.37 10.77
C ASN A 153 -8.59 -3.56 10.69
N PHE A 154 -9.09 -4.38 9.79
CA PHE A 154 -10.52 -4.49 9.58
C PHE A 154 -11.01 -5.90 9.30
N GLY A 155 -12.27 -6.15 9.66
CA GLY A 155 -12.88 -7.45 9.59
C GLY A 155 -12.31 -8.45 10.59
N GLY A 156 -12.58 -9.71 10.38
CA GLY A 156 -12.11 -10.79 11.22
C GLY A 156 -13.22 -11.57 11.91
N TYR A 157 -12.80 -12.48 12.78
CA TYR A 157 -13.70 -13.35 13.51
C TYR A 157 -13.36 -13.39 14.98
N PHE A 158 -14.33 -13.19 15.82
CA PHE A 158 -14.22 -13.23 17.27
C PHE A 158 -14.80 -14.53 17.81
N THR A 159 -14.05 -15.28 18.63
CA THR A 159 -14.51 -16.51 19.27
C THR A 159 -14.70 -16.41 20.78
N PRO A 160 -15.54 -15.54 21.34
CA PRO A 160 -16.10 -15.77 22.66
C PRO A 160 -17.22 -16.82 22.55
N PRO A 161 -17.79 -17.27 23.68
CA PRO A 161 -18.90 -18.20 23.59
C PRO A 161 -19.99 -17.67 22.64
N GLY A 162 -20.11 -18.32 21.46
CA GLY A 162 -21.09 -17.94 20.45
C GLY A 162 -20.52 -17.51 19.10
N GLY A 163 -19.23 -17.22 18.99
CA GLY A 163 -18.55 -16.81 17.75
C GLY A 163 -19.28 -15.75 16.93
N SER A 164 -18.70 -14.59 16.70
CA SER A 164 -19.33 -13.59 15.84
C SER A 164 -18.33 -13.03 14.82
N TRP A 165 -18.86 -12.72 13.67
CA TRP A 165 -18.17 -12.01 12.61
C TRP A 165 -18.06 -10.53 12.97
N TYR A 166 -16.95 -9.93 12.63
CA TYR A 166 -16.66 -8.55 12.94
C TYR A 166 -16.60 -7.73 11.66
N ASN A 167 -17.23 -6.57 11.66
CA ASN A 167 -17.20 -5.63 10.56
C ASN A 167 -16.40 -4.37 10.90
N GLY A 168 -15.95 -4.22 12.14
CA GLY A 168 -15.26 -3.01 12.57
C GLY A 168 -13.96 -2.76 11.82
N ILE A 169 -13.69 -1.49 11.65
CA ILE A 169 -12.43 -0.94 11.18
C ILE A 169 -11.73 -0.35 12.41
N GLU A 170 -10.57 -0.84 12.73
CA GLU A 170 -9.79 -0.36 13.87
C GLU A 170 -8.61 0.46 13.38
N LYS A 171 -8.36 1.59 14.04
CA LYS A 171 -7.32 2.55 13.70
C LYS A 171 -6.33 2.71 14.84
N TYR A 172 -5.04 2.70 14.55
CA TYR A 172 -3.96 2.97 15.50
C TYR A 172 -2.93 3.93 14.92
N SER A 173 -2.47 4.87 15.76
CA SER A 173 -1.57 5.95 15.32
C SER A 173 -0.12 5.47 15.19
N PHE A 174 0.55 5.86 14.11
CA PHE A 174 1.99 5.64 13.93
C PHE A 174 2.85 6.58 14.77
N ALA A 175 2.31 7.76 15.13
CA ALA A 175 3.07 8.80 15.82
C ALA A 175 3.22 8.54 17.33
N SER A 176 2.24 7.89 17.95
CA SER A 176 2.19 7.80 19.42
C SER A 176 2.35 6.40 19.97
N ASP A 177 2.31 5.38 19.14
CA ASP A 177 2.09 3.99 19.56
C ASP A 177 0.90 3.87 20.55
N GLY A 178 0.33 2.71 20.76
CA GLY A 178 -0.79 2.53 21.67
C GLY A 178 -1.93 1.73 21.08
N ASN A 179 -2.99 1.59 21.86
CA ASN A 179 -4.13 0.77 21.48
C ASN A 179 -4.92 1.40 20.33
N ALA A 180 -5.49 0.51 19.51
CA ALA A 180 -6.41 0.91 18.44
C ALA A 180 -7.71 1.50 19.01
N THR A 181 -8.35 2.29 18.20
CA THR A 181 -9.68 2.86 18.40
C THR A 181 -10.61 2.44 17.27
N ASP A 182 -11.90 2.57 17.51
CA ASP A 182 -12.92 2.35 16.46
C ASP A 182 -12.77 3.42 15.36
N GLY A 183 -12.72 2.98 14.12
CA GLY A 183 -12.59 3.79 12.91
C GLY A 183 -13.75 3.59 11.93
N GLY A 184 -14.88 3.01 12.38
CA GLY A 184 -16.06 2.72 11.57
C GLY A 184 -16.28 1.24 11.28
N ASP A 185 -17.20 0.94 10.39
CA ASP A 185 -17.59 -0.42 10.04
C ASP A 185 -17.48 -0.71 8.53
N LEU A 186 -17.11 -1.92 8.16
CA LEU A 186 -17.31 -2.43 6.80
C LEU A 186 -18.81 -2.51 6.49
N SER A 187 -19.18 -2.41 5.22
CA SER A 187 -20.59 -2.43 4.78
C SER A 187 -21.36 -3.68 5.25
N THR A 188 -20.65 -4.76 5.47
CA THR A 188 -21.19 -5.98 6.07
C THR A 188 -20.10 -6.70 6.88
N PRO A 189 -20.49 -7.47 7.93
CA PRO A 189 -19.52 -8.30 8.64
C PRO A 189 -18.75 -9.20 7.67
N SER A 190 -17.43 -9.16 7.73
CA SER A 190 -16.56 -9.93 6.83
C SER A 190 -15.48 -10.65 7.64
N PHE A 191 -15.19 -11.87 7.24
CA PHE A 191 -14.07 -12.65 7.83
C PHE A 191 -12.72 -12.21 7.32
N GLY A 192 -12.57 -11.07 6.71
CA GLY A 192 -11.25 -10.57 6.26
C GLY A 192 -10.59 -11.51 5.26
N GLU A 193 -10.83 -12.54 4.83
CA GLU A 193 -10.12 -13.51 3.96
C GLU A 193 -9.91 -13.01 2.51
N GLY A 194 -9.93 -11.71 2.30
CA GLY A 194 -9.71 -11.06 1.00
C GLY A 194 -8.47 -10.20 0.98
N GLY A 195 -8.41 -9.23 0.11
CA GLY A 195 -7.33 -8.26 0.00
C GLY A 195 -7.60 -6.96 0.76
N GLY A 196 -6.57 -6.43 1.44
CA GLY A 196 -6.55 -5.06 1.93
C GLY A 196 -5.77 -4.16 0.97
N HIS A 197 -6.26 -2.93 0.76
CA HIS A 197 -5.65 -1.99 -0.16
C HIS A 197 -5.81 -0.56 0.36
N GLN A 198 -5.00 0.36 -0.14
CA GLN A 198 -5.10 1.78 0.18
C GLN A 198 -4.81 2.68 -1.01
N SER A 199 -5.56 3.77 -1.07
CA SER A 199 -5.23 4.96 -1.84
C SER A 199 -4.66 6.03 -0.91
N ALA A 200 -4.40 7.22 -1.42
CA ALA A 200 -3.97 8.36 -0.60
C ALA A 200 -5.00 8.77 0.47
N THR A 201 -6.27 8.49 0.26
CA THR A 201 -7.38 9.02 1.05
C THR A 201 -8.34 7.99 1.60
N HIS A 202 -8.25 6.75 1.13
CA HIS A 202 -9.18 5.68 1.50
C HIS A 202 -8.48 4.33 1.66
N GLY A 203 -8.98 3.53 2.60
CA GLY A 203 -8.74 2.10 2.66
C GLY A 203 -9.80 1.32 1.91
N TYR A 204 -9.44 0.11 1.48
CA TYR A 204 -10.35 -0.79 0.76
C TYR A 204 -10.23 -2.21 1.28
N ALA A 205 -11.37 -2.90 1.34
CA ALA A 205 -11.48 -4.32 1.62
C ALA A 205 -12.14 -5.03 0.43
N SER A 206 -11.51 -6.09 -0.09
CA SER A 206 -12.05 -6.82 -1.25
C SER A 206 -12.26 -8.29 -0.93
N GLY A 207 -13.47 -8.80 -1.23
CA GLY A 207 -13.83 -10.18 -1.03
C GLY A 207 -14.02 -10.60 0.43
N GLY A 208 -13.76 -11.88 0.70
CA GLY A 208 -13.89 -12.48 2.04
C GLY A 208 -15.11 -13.35 2.21
N THR A 209 -15.32 -13.83 3.44
CA THR A 209 -16.47 -14.65 3.81
C THR A 209 -17.48 -13.82 4.58
N ARG A 210 -18.77 -13.93 4.26
CA ARG A 210 -19.87 -13.20 4.91
C ARG A 210 -20.90 -14.13 5.53
N PRO A 211 -21.41 -13.87 6.76
CA PRO A 211 -22.52 -14.60 7.33
C PRO A 211 -23.87 -14.19 6.68
N PRO A 212 -24.99 -14.95 6.87
CA PRO A 212 -25.11 -16.05 7.83
C PRO A 212 -24.84 -17.45 7.27
N ALA A 213 -24.73 -17.65 5.97
CA ALA A 213 -24.57 -18.96 5.36
C ALA A 213 -23.13 -19.25 4.92
N ALA A 214 -22.15 -18.42 5.33
CA ALA A 214 -20.76 -18.43 4.86
C ALA A 214 -20.62 -18.36 3.31
N PRO A 215 -21.46 -17.60 2.57
CA PRO A 215 -21.17 -17.33 1.19
C PRO A 215 -19.91 -16.47 1.12
N THR A 216 -19.08 -16.73 0.16
CA THR A 216 -17.97 -15.85 -0.22
C THR A 216 -18.54 -14.55 -0.82
N SER A 217 -17.83 -13.45 -0.64
CA SER A 217 -18.19 -12.14 -1.19
C SER A 217 -17.28 -11.77 -2.36
N ASN A 218 -17.83 -10.97 -3.28
CA ASN A 218 -17.06 -10.27 -4.31
C ASN A 218 -17.00 -8.75 -4.07
N THR A 219 -17.63 -8.23 -3.02
CA THR A 219 -17.71 -6.79 -2.75
C THR A 219 -16.34 -6.15 -2.55
N ILE A 220 -16.21 -4.94 -3.05
CA ILE A 220 -15.10 -4.03 -2.76
C ILE A 220 -15.67 -2.91 -1.87
N ASP A 221 -15.33 -2.94 -0.60
CA ASP A 221 -15.68 -1.91 0.38
C ASP A 221 -14.60 -0.81 0.37
N LYS A 222 -15.02 0.45 0.53
CA LYS A 222 -14.17 1.64 0.57
C LYS A 222 -14.52 2.49 1.78
N PHE A 223 -13.54 2.84 2.61
CA PHE A 223 -13.72 3.68 3.80
C PHE A 223 -12.72 4.86 3.81
N PRO A 224 -13.13 6.04 4.33
CA PRO A 224 -12.28 7.23 4.34
C PRO A 224 -11.21 7.16 5.42
N PHE A 225 -10.05 7.81 5.18
CA PHE A 225 -9.01 8.04 6.21
C PHE A 225 -9.20 9.38 6.95
N ALA A 226 -9.95 10.31 6.37
CA ALA A 226 -10.10 11.67 6.90
C ALA A 226 -11.01 11.77 8.12
N ASP A 227 -11.94 10.85 8.24
CA ASP A 227 -12.89 10.74 9.33
C ASP A 227 -13.13 9.26 9.66
N ASP A 228 -13.64 8.97 10.83
CA ASP A 228 -13.98 7.62 11.27
C ASP A 228 -15.39 7.28 10.74
N GLY A 229 -15.46 6.96 9.46
CA GLY A 229 -16.70 6.67 8.74
C GLY A 229 -16.81 5.24 8.24
N ASP A 230 -18.07 4.78 8.15
CA ASP A 230 -18.38 3.45 7.64
C ASP A 230 -17.99 3.30 6.17
N ALA A 231 -17.59 2.09 5.80
CA ALA A 231 -17.32 1.74 4.44
C ALA A 231 -18.59 1.70 3.57
N THR A 232 -18.40 1.99 2.31
CA THR A 232 -19.44 1.84 1.27
C THR A 232 -19.00 0.79 0.26
N ASP A 233 -19.96 0.03 -0.25
CA ASP A 233 -19.77 -0.87 -1.38
C ASP A 233 -19.60 -0.03 -2.65
N VAL A 234 -18.45 -0.20 -3.33
CA VAL A 234 -18.07 0.59 -4.50
C VAL A 234 -17.88 -0.26 -5.76
N GLY A 235 -18.04 -1.57 -5.68
CA GLY A 235 -17.92 -2.47 -6.81
C GLY A 235 -17.66 -3.90 -6.42
N ASP A 236 -17.46 -4.75 -7.42
CA ASP A 236 -17.29 -6.19 -7.27
C ASP A 236 -15.99 -6.69 -7.88
N MET A 237 -15.38 -7.69 -7.25
CA MET A 237 -14.41 -8.58 -7.89
C MET A 237 -15.12 -9.49 -8.91
N LEU A 238 -14.35 -10.10 -9.80
CA LEU A 238 -14.89 -10.98 -10.85
C LEU A 238 -15.52 -12.29 -10.32
N TYR A 239 -15.13 -12.71 -9.14
CA TYR A 239 -15.63 -13.93 -8.50
C TYR A 239 -15.91 -13.68 -7.02
N THR A 240 -16.82 -14.47 -6.47
CA THR A 240 -17.03 -14.49 -5.03
C THR A 240 -15.90 -15.28 -4.39
N GLY A 241 -15.00 -14.63 -3.66
CA GLY A 241 -13.76 -15.28 -3.23
C GLY A 241 -13.37 -15.02 -1.79
N ARG A 242 -12.58 -15.96 -1.25
CA ARG A 242 -11.89 -15.87 0.03
C ARG A 242 -10.48 -16.44 -0.08
N PHE A 243 -9.64 -16.17 0.90
CA PHE A 243 -8.24 -16.62 0.93
C PHE A 243 -7.36 -15.97 -0.16
N GLY A 244 -7.79 -14.83 -0.65
CA GLY A 244 -7.00 -13.99 -1.53
C GLY A 244 -6.02 -13.12 -0.77
N GLY A 245 -5.10 -12.49 -1.48
CA GLY A 245 -4.23 -11.44 -0.98
C GLY A 245 -4.48 -10.13 -1.70
N GLY A 246 -3.85 -9.04 -1.23
CA GLY A 246 -4.03 -7.71 -1.82
C GLY A 246 -2.75 -6.90 -1.87
N ASN A 247 -2.55 -6.20 -2.98
CA ASN A 247 -1.50 -5.21 -3.18
C ASN A 247 -2.09 -3.93 -3.77
N GLY A 248 -1.32 -2.86 -3.80
CA GLY A 248 -1.76 -1.61 -4.41
C GLY A 248 -0.64 -0.89 -5.14
N SER A 249 -1.01 -0.23 -6.23
CA SER A 249 -0.24 0.84 -6.84
C SER A 249 -0.80 2.20 -6.39
N ASP A 250 -0.22 3.29 -6.87
CA ASP A 250 -0.74 4.64 -6.58
C ASP A 250 -2.17 4.86 -7.10
N THR A 251 -2.64 4.04 -8.03
CA THR A 251 -3.90 4.27 -8.76
C THR A 251 -4.88 3.11 -8.71
N HIS A 252 -4.43 1.92 -8.35
CA HIS A 252 -5.25 0.70 -8.40
C HIS A 252 -4.97 -0.24 -7.24
N GLY A 253 -6.02 -0.92 -6.78
CA GLY A 253 -5.92 -2.10 -5.93
C GLY A 253 -5.89 -3.38 -6.77
N TYR A 254 -5.16 -4.39 -6.27
CA TYR A 254 -5.02 -5.70 -6.91
C TYR A 254 -5.33 -6.79 -5.89
N THR A 255 -6.34 -7.62 -6.19
CA THR A 255 -6.66 -8.82 -5.41
C THR A 255 -6.31 -10.05 -6.23
N PHE A 256 -5.66 -11.03 -5.63
CA PHE A 256 -5.14 -12.17 -6.37
C PHE A 256 -5.44 -13.50 -5.68
N GLY A 257 -5.68 -14.52 -6.50
CA GLY A 257 -5.86 -15.91 -6.09
C GLY A 257 -7.04 -16.13 -5.14
N GLY A 258 -6.99 -17.21 -4.39
CA GLY A 258 -7.99 -17.56 -3.39
C GLY A 258 -8.94 -18.65 -3.83
N GLN A 259 -9.98 -18.86 -3.04
CA GLN A 259 -10.99 -19.86 -3.28
C GLN A 259 -12.22 -19.23 -3.96
N ASP A 260 -12.59 -19.75 -5.11
CA ASP A 260 -13.86 -19.52 -5.76
C ASP A 260 -14.67 -20.82 -5.76
N PRO A 261 -15.76 -20.91 -5.01
CA PRO A 261 -16.59 -22.12 -4.98
C PRO A 261 -17.20 -22.50 -6.33
N SER A 262 -17.25 -21.59 -7.30
CA SER A 262 -17.78 -21.84 -8.64
C SER A 262 -16.73 -22.42 -9.61
N ASP A 263 -15.43 -22.31 -9.31
CA ASP A 263 -14.36 -22.91 -10.11
C ASP A 263 -14.30 -24.43 -9.87
N PRO A 264 -14.12 -25.25 -10.91
CA PRO A 264 -14.03 -26.71 -10.78
C PRO A 264 -12.96 -27.21 -9.79
N ASP A 265 -11.86 -26.49 -9.68
CA ASP A 265 -10.78 -26.76 -8.71
C ASP A 265 -11.03 -26.09 -7.36
N SER A 266 -12.11 -25.29 -7.25
CA SER A 266 -12.44 -24.45 -6.10
C SER A 266 -11.37 -23.41 -5.74
N TYR A 267 -10.41 -23.14 -6.61
CA TYR A 267 -9.34 -22.15 -6.44
C TYR A 267 -9.02 -21.48 -7.76
N VAL A 268 -8.70 -20.21 -7.69
CA VAL A 268 -8.32 -19.37 -8.84
C VAL A 268 -6.89 -18.87 -8.71
N ASN A 269 -6.32 -18.44 -9.84
CA ASN A 269 -5.02 -17.76 -9.92
C ASN A 269 -5.13 -16.36 -10.53
N GLN A 270 -6.33 -15.87 -10.76
CA GLN A 270 -6.57 -14.55 -11.35
C GLN A 270 -6.01 -13.41 -10.50
N ILE A 271 -5.54 -12.37 -11.17
CA ILE A 271 -5.19 -11.06 -10.59
C ILE A 271 -6.28 -10.08 -11.01
N ASN A 272 -7.09 -9.66 -10.06
CA ASN A 272 -8.19 -8.70 -10.26
C ASN A 272 -7.69 -7.30 -9.95
N LYS A 273 -7.91 -6.33 -10.84
CA LYS A 273 -7.53 -4.92 -10.70
C LYS A 273 -8.75 -4.01 -10.67
N PHE A 274 -8.81 -3.09 -9.71
CA PHE A 274 -9.86 -2.06 -9.63
C PHE A 274 -9.24 -0.66 -9.42
N SER A 275 -9.93 0.37 -9.88
CA SER A 275 -9.45 1.76 -9.84
C SER A 275 -9.74 2.42 -8.50
N PHE A 276 -8.79 3.22 -7.98
CA PHE A 276 -8.99 4.11 -6.84
C PHE A 276 -9.64 5.45 -7.23
N ALA A 277 -9.54 5.84 -8.50
CA ALA A 277 -10.06 7.11 -9.00
C ALA A 277 -11.55 7.06 -9.34
N THR A 278 -12.03 5.88 -9.73
CA THR A 278 -13.42 5.66 -10.13
C THR A 278 -13.94 4.40 -9.46
N ASP A 279 -15.06 4.51 -8.79
CA ASP A 279 -15.75 3.34 -8.24
C ASP A 279 -16.23 2.43 -9.39
N GLY A 280 -16.21 1.13 -9.18
CA GLY A 280 -16.63 0.14 -10.17
C GLY A 280 -15.99 -1.24 -9.98
N ASN A 281 -16.43 -2.18 -10.80
CA ASN A 281 -16.01 -3.57 -10.72
C ASN A 281 -14.55 -3.75 -11.17
N ALA A 282 -13.90 -4.76 -10.59
CA ALA A 282 -12.58 -5.19 -10.98
C ALA A 282 -12.56 -5.84 -12.38
N THR A 283 -11.39 -5.85 -12.99
CA THR A 283 -11.09 -6.53 -14.26
C THR A 283 -9.99 -7.55 -14.07
N ASP A 284 -10.01 -8.64 -14.84
CA ASP A 284 -8.91 -9.60 -14.92
C ASP A 284 -7.73 -8.98 -15.70
N VAL A 285 -6.54 -9.02 -15.10
CA VAL A 285 -5.33 -8.44 -15.69
C VAL A 285 -4.17 -9.43 -15.79
N GLY A 286 -4.38 -10.66 -15.38
CA GLY A 286 -3.38 -11.73 -15.48
C GLY A 286 -3.57 -12.83 -14.45
N ASP A 287 -2.67 -13.78 -14.48
CA ASP A 287 -2.70 -14.96 -13.63
C ASP A 287 -1.42 -15.07 -12.80
N MET A 288 -1.57 -15.62 -11.60
CA MET A 288 -0.46 -16.12 -10.82
C MET A 288 0.03 -17.49 -11.36
N LEU A 289 1.22 -17.88 -10.98
CA LEU A 289 1.84 -19.14 -11.43
C LEU A 289 1.03 -20.37 -11.05
N VAL A 290 0.26 -20.30 -9.97
CA VAL A 290 -0.50 -21.44 -9.44
C VAL A 290 -1.84 -21.01 -8.86
N LYS A 291 -2.82 -21.91 -8.84
CA LYS A 291 -4.04 -21.76 -8.05
C LYS A 291 -3.77 -22.07 -6.59
N GLY A 292 -4.27 -21.25 -5.67
CA GLY A 292 -3.97 -21.44 -4.26
C GLY A 292 -4.65 -20.52 -3.28
N ARG A 293 -4.18 -20.56 -2.03
CA ARG A 293 -4.57 -19.66 -0.93
C ARG A 293 -3.46 -18.67 -0.67
N PHE A 294 -3.78 -17.41 -0.81
CA PHE A 294 -2.85 -16.32 -0.72
C PHE A 294 -3.35 -15.32 0.33
N TYR A 295 -2.64 -15.20 1.41
CA TYR A 295 -3.02 -14.27 2.48
C TYR A 295 -2.09 -13.07 2.56
N ALA A 296 -1.04 -13.07 1.73
CA ALA A 296 -0.08 -12.00 1.69
C ALA A 296 -0.72 -10.70 1.18
N SER A 297 -0.53 -9.63 1.92
CA SER A 297 -0.98 -8.29 1.54
C SER A 297 0.19 -7.31 1.69
N HIS A 298 0.13 -6.17 0.97
CA HIS A 298 1.07 -5.05 1.12
C HIS A 298 2.55 -5.37 0.81
N GLN A 299 2.82 -6.44 0.07
CA GLN A 299 4.14 -6.72 -0.46
C GLN A 299 4.26 -6.10 -1.86
N GLN A 300 4.71 -4.86 -1.95
CA GLN A 300 4.75 -4.10 -3.20
C GLN A 300 5.93 -3.13 -3.28
N SER A 301 6.28 -2.78 -4.51
CA SER A 301 7.05 -1.59 -4.83
C SER A 301 6.16 -0.55 -5.50
N LEU A 302 6.70 0.58 -5.92
CA LEU A 302 5.95 1.56 -6.72
C LEU A 302 5.59 1.02 -8.12
N THR A 303 6.23 -0.05 -8.58
CA THR A 303 6.11 -0.56 -9.94
C THR A 303 5.60 -1.99 -10.05
N ALA A 304 5.56 -2.73 -8.95
CA ALA A 304 5.19 -4.15 -8.96
C ALA A 304 4.59 -4.61 -7.63
N GLY A 305 3.65 -5.55 -7.69
CA GLY A 305 3.18 -6.33 -6.56
C GLY A 305 3.99 -7.60 -6.37
N PHE A 306 4.14 -8.04 -5.13
CA PHE A 306 4.81 -9.29 -4.75
C PHE A 306 3.87 -10.16 -3.93
N ILE A 307 4.05 -11.47 -4.04
CA ILE A 307 3.20 -12.48 -3.41
C ILE A 307 4.11 -13.55 -2.82
N SER A 308 4.02 -13.80 -1.53
CA SER A 308 4.86 -14.80 -0.87
C SER A 308 4.11 -15.51 0.27
N GLY A 309 4.59 -16.68 0.68
CA GLY A 309 4.04 -17.35 1.84
C GLY A 309 2.63 -17.90 1.64
N TYR A 310 2.41 -18.70 0.62
CA TYR A 310 1.12 -19.21 0.20
C TYR A 310 1.04 -20.75 0.15
N GLU A 311 -0.19 -21.25 0.04
CA GLU A 311 -0.46 -22.68 -0.15
C GLU A 311 -0.94 -22.94 -1.58
N LYS A 312 -0.12 -23.64 -2.37
CA LYS A 312 -0.50 -24.12 -3.70
C LYS A 312 -1.58 -25.20 -3.61
N ARG A 313 -2.60 -25.11 -4.47
CA ARG A 313 -3.72 -26.07 -4.53
C ARG A 313 -3.80 -26.79 -5.87
N ALA A 314 -3.43 -26.16 -6.98
CA ALA A 314 -3.37 -26.78 -8.29
C ALA A 314 -2.24 -26.14 -9.15
N PRO A 315 -1.53 -26.93 -9.98
CA PRO A 315 -1.47 -28.39 -9.98
C PRO A 315 -0.70 -28.95 -8.77
N GLY A 316 -1.29 -29.94 -8.09
CA GLY A 316 -0.73 -30.47 -6.84
C GLY A 316 -0.98 -29.55 -5.63
N THR A 317 -0.56 -29.98 -4.45
CA THR A 317 -0.74 -29.22 -3.19
C THR A 317 0.58 -29.07 -2.47
N GLY A 318 0.74 -28.01 -1.69
CA GLY A 318 1.90 -27.80 -0.83
C GLY A 318 2.13 -26.34 -0.45
N ILE A 319 2.78 -26.18 0.69
CA ILE A 319 3.21 -24.86 1.17
C ILE A 319 4.42 -24.42 0.36
N GLN A 320 4.43 -23.17 -0.07
CA GLN A 320 5.46 -22.63 -0.97
C GLN A 320 6.36 -21.62 -0.26
N ASN A 321 7.59 -21.51 -0.75
CA ASN A 321 8.50 -20.41 -0.43
C ASN A 321 8.69 -19.44 -1.61
N THR A 322 8.13 -19.75 -2.76
CA THR A 322 8.26 -18.90 -3.95
C THR A 322 7.69 -17.50 -3.69
N ILE A 323 8.43 -16.50 -4.14
CA ILE A 323 8.02 -15.11 -4.22
C ILE A 323 7.67 -14.83 -5.67
N GLU A 324 6.41 -14.57 -5.94
CA GLU A 324 5.96 -14.15 -7.27
C GLU A 324 5.89 -12.63 -7.37
N THR A 325 6.08 -12.09 -8.58
CA THR A 325 5.94 -10.66 -8.86
C THR A 325 5.14 -10.41 -10.12
N PHE A 326 4.35 -9.34 -10.14
CA PHE A 326 3.61 -8.87 -11.32
C PHE A 326 3.73 -7.35 -11.45
N PRO A 327 3.84 -6.81 -12.69
CA PRO A 327 4.02 -5.38 -12.90
C PRO A 327 2.71 -4.60 -12.75
N PHE A 328 2.80 -3.35 -12.24
CA PHE A 328 1.66 -2.43 -12.22
C PHE A 328 1.50 -1.61 -13.51
N SER A 329 2.56 -1.50 -14.31
CA SER A 329 2.57 -0.69 -15.54
C SER A 329 1.89 -1.35 -16.73
N SER A 330 1.66 -2.65 -16.67
CA SER A 330 1.03 -3.44 -17.73
C SER A 330 0.24 -4.59 -17.14
N ASP A 331 -0.84 -4.97 -17.80
CA ASP A 331 -1.59 -6.16 -17.45
C ASP A 331 -0.79 -7.39 -17.90
N ALA A 332 -0.38 -8.25 -16.97
CA ALA A 332 0.46 -9.39 -17.21
C ALA A 332 0.39 -10.43 -16.07
N ASN A 333 0.69 -11.68 -16.42
CA ASN A 333 0.83 -12.74 -15.44
C ASN A 333 2.02 -12.49 -14.50
N SER A 334 1.96 -13.06 -13.30
CA SER A 334 3.10 -13.08 -12.40
C SER A 334 4.24 -13.95 -12.94
N THR A 335 5.41 -13.67 -12.44
CA THR A 335 6.63 -14.44 -12.68
C THR A 335 7.31 -14.79 -11.38
N ASP A 336 8.13 -15.83 -11.37
CA ASP A 336 9.00 -16.18 -10.25
C ASP A 336 10.05 -15.07 -10.06
N HIS A 337 10.09 -14.51 -8.85
CA HIS A 337 11.05 -13.48 -8.48
C HIS A 337 12.22 -14.04 -7.66
N ALA A 338 11.92 -14.84 -6.63
CA ALA A 338 12.88 -15.39 -5.68
C ALA A 338 12.19 -16.38 -4.74
N ASP A 339 12.88 -16.82 -3.69
CA ASP A 339 12.34 -17.67 -2.63
C ASP A 339 12.46 -17.03 -1.24
N LEU A 340 11.46 -17.25 -0.38
CA LEU A 340 11.61 -17.10 1.06
C LEU A 340 12.60 -18.15 1.59
N ASN A 341 13.22 -17.86 2.74
CA ASN A 341 14.09 -18.81 3.41
C ASN A 341 13.31 -19.99 4.00
N VAL A 342 12.04 -19.79 4.34
CA VAL A 342 11.17 -20.82 4.91
C VAL A 342 9.89 -20.97 4.10
N THR A 343 9.50 -22.22 3.77
CA THR A 343 8.16 -22.47 3.22
C THR A 343 7.10 -22.11 4.27
N LYS A 344 6.12 -21.28 3.93
CA LYS A 344 5.05 -20.87 4.84
C LYS A 344 3.75 -20.52 4.13
N GLN A 345 2.65 -20.66 4.84
CA GLN A 345 1.32 -20.24 4.41
C GLN A 345 0.71 -19.31 5.47
N TYR A 346 -0.33 -18.58 5.12
CA TYR A 346 -1.03 -17.67 6.04
C TYR A 346 -0.14 -16.56 6.62
N ALA A 347 0.98 -16.29 5.97
CA ALA A 347 1.81 -15.15 6.29
C ALA A 347 1.14 -13.85 5.80
N ASN A 348 1.47 -12.73 6.43
CA ASN A 348 1.14 -11.41 5.92
C ASN A 348 2.43 -10.64 5.65
N GLY A 349 2.32 -9.42 5.13
CA GLY A 349 3.49 -8.66 4.77
C GLY A 349 3.29 -7.16 4.79
N ASN A 350 4.38 -6.49 4.52
CA ASN A 350 4.51 -5.04 4.40
C ASN A 350 5.64 -4.73 3.43
N SER A 351 5.79 -3.44 3.08
CA SER A 351 6.87 -2.99 2.21
C SER A 351 7.52 -1.73 2.73
N SER A 352 8.84 -1.68 2.65
CA SER A 352 9.61 -0.46 2.68
C SER A 352 9.88 0.02 1.24
N THR A 353 10.57 1.15 1.10
CA THR A 353 10.94 1.70 -0.21
C THR A 353 11.86 0.79 -1.04
N THR A 354 12.52 -0.18 -0.42
CA THR A 354 13.52 -1.04 -1.08
C THR A 354 13.28 -2.53 -0.89
N HIS A 355 12.51 -2.92 0.12
CA HIS A 355 12.28 -4.32 0.47
C HIS A 355 10.81 -4.59 0.79
N ALA A 356 10.36 -5.79 0.49
CA ALA A 356 9.13 -6.33 1.04
C ALA A 356 9.46 -7.32 2.16
N TYR A 357 8.50 -7.48 3.07
CA TYR A 357 8.62 -8.30 4.27
C TYR A 357 7.48 -9.31 4.31
N SER A 358 7.80 -10.53 4.73
CA SER A 358 6.83 -11.59 5.00
C SER A 358 6.98 -12.03 6.44
N HIS A 359 5.94 -11.90 7.24
CA HIS A 359 6.03 -12.15 8.68
C HIS A 359 5.00 -13.15 9.18
N GLY A 360 5.38 -13.91 10.21
CA GLY A 360 4.58 -14.98 10.77
C GLY A 360 4.28 -16.09 9.78
N GLY A 361 3.12 -16.71 9.92
CA GLY A 361 2.68 -17.81 9.09
C GLY A 361 2.79 -19.17 9.73
N GLN A 362 2.59 -20.23 8.95
CA GLN A 362 2.58 -21.60 9.40
C GLN A 362 3.40 -22.52 8.48
N THR A 363 4.31 -23.36 9.09
CA THR A 363 5.15 -24.32 8.39
C THR A 363 5.74 -25.42 9.30
N PRO A 364 5.29 -26.60 9.41
CA PRO A 364 3.95 -27.01 9.76
C PRO A 364 3.45 -26.37 11.07
N LEU A 365 4.39 -25.84 11.88
CA LEU A 365 4.09 -25.10 13.11
C LEU A 365 3.91 -23.61 12.80
N VAL A 366 3.23 -22.92 13.69
CA VAL A 366 3.10 -21.46 13.60
C VAL A 366 4.42 -20.82 14.01
N ILE A 367 4.86 -19.83 13.23
CA ILE A 367 6.16 -19.18 13.37
C ILE A 367 6.00 -17.68 13.62
N ASN A 368 7.08 -17.03 14.07
CA ASN A 368 7.13 -15.59 14.34
C ASN A 368 8.19 -14.86 13.51
N ASN A 369 8.90 -15.54 12.61
CA ASN A 369 9.98 -14.93 11.86
C ASN A 369 9.49 -13.78 10.95
N ILE A 370 10.37 -12.81 10.77
CA ILE A 370 10.23 -11.70 9.80
C ILE A 370 11.28 -11.93 8.73
N GLU A 371 10.85 -12.22 7.51
CA GLU A 371 11.74 -12.35 6.36
C GLU A 371 11.67 -11.10 5.48
N LYS A 372 12.82 -10.67 5.00
CA LYS A 372 13.00 -9.49 4.13
C LYS A 372 13.57 -9.94 2.79
N PHE A 373 13.00 -9.45 1.69
CA PHE A 373 13.52 -9.64 0.34
C PHE A 373 13.53 -8.33 -0.46
N SER A 374 14.45 -8.23 -1.42
CA SER A 374 14.57 -7.04 -2.26
C SER A 374 13.42 -6.94 -3.27
N THR A 375 12.86 -5.72 -3.44
CA THR A 375 11.85 -5.43 -4.47
C THR A 375 12.46 -5.07 -5.83
N SER A 376 13.78 -4.89 -5.92
CA SER A 376 14.49 -4.50 -7.14
C SER A 376 15.42 -5.57 -7.71
N SER A 377 15.76 -6.59 -6.94
CA SER A 377 16.64 -7.68 -7.36
C SER A 377 16.07 -9.02 -6.92
N ALA A 378 16.15 -10.01 -7.79
CA ALA A 378 15.69 -11.37 -7.55
C ALA A 378 16.66 -12.11 -6.60
N THR A 379 16.63 -11.74 -5.33
CA THR A 379 17.43 -12.37 -4.27
C THR A 379 16.52 -12.98 -3.23
N ASN A 380 16.89 -14.16 -2.76
CA ASN A 380 16.11 -14.88 -1.77
C ASN A 380 15.95 -14.09 -0.48
N GLY A 381 14.84 -14.33 0.21
CA GLY A 381 14.53 -13.75 1.50
C GLY A 381 15.56 -14.11 2.56
N THR A 382 15.73 -13.22 3.52
CA THR A 382 16.58 -13.43 4.70
C THR A 382 15.77 -13.20 5.96
N ASP A 383 16.02 -14.03 6.96
CA ASP A 383 15.47 -13.83 8.30
C ASP A 383 16.15 -12.61 8.95
N VAL A 384 15.35 -11.66 9.41
CA VAL A 384 15.84 -10.38 9.95
C VAL A 384 15.33 -10.11 11.36
N GLY A 385 14.53 -10.99 11.93
CA GLY A 385 14.01 -10.86 13.29
C GLY A 385 12.72 -11.62 13.52
N ASP A 386 12.15 -11.46 14.68
CA ASP A 386 10.95 -12.15 15.15
C ASP A 386 9.85 -11.16 15.56
N LEU A 387 8.60 -11.52 15.32
CA LEU A 387 7.44 -10.93 15.99
C LEU A 387 7.47 -11.30 17.48
N THR A 388 6.76 -10.56 18.31
CA THR A 388 6.71 -10.83 19.77
C THR A 388 6.05 -12.17 20.10
N THR A 389 5.19 -12.66 19.23
CA THR A 389 4.52 -13.98 19.36
C THR A 389 4.48 -14.70 18.02
N THR A 390 4.46 -16.05 18.06
CA THR A 390 4.11 -16.82 16.87
C THR A 390 2.70 -16.46 16.43
N THR A 391 2.48 -16.26 15.13
CA THR A 391 1.16 -15.86 14.62
C THR A 391 0.97 -16.20 13.15
N TYR A 392 -0.28 -16.33 12.73
CA TYR A 392 -0.70 -16.44 11.35
C TYR A 392 -2.03 -15.71 11.12
N MET A 393 -2.35 -15.38 9.88
CA MET A 393 -3.60 -14.70 9.49
C MET A 393 -3.78 -13.35 10.22
N SER A 394 -2.75 -12.53 10.28
CA SER A 394 -2.76 -11.19 10.88
C SER A 394 -2.99 -10.11 9.82
N GLY A 395 -3.30 -8.88 10.25
CA GLY A 395 -3.26 -7.69 9.41
C GLY A 395 -1.84 -7.13 9.27
N GLY A 396 -1.61 -6.32 8.25
CA GLY A 396 -0.36 -5.60 8.04
C GLY A 396 -0.59 -4.12 7.72
N ALA A 397 0.30 -3.25 8.22
CA ALA A 397 0.35 -1.84 7.87
C ALA A 397 1.80 -1.35 7.84
N MET A 398 2.05 -0.18 7.22
CA MET A 398 3.39 0.35 7.01
C MET A 398 3.44 1.87 7.16
N TYR A 399 4.55 2.37 7.71
CA TYR A 399 4.83 3.79 7.97
C TYR A 399 6.21 4.22 7.50
#